data_0d5e88f10a92314771e65b39be15146f
#
_entry.id   0d5e88f10a92314771e65b39be15146f
#
_cell.length_a   1.000
_cell.length_b   1.000
_cell.length_c   1.000
_cell.angle_alpha   90.00
_cell.angle_beta   90.00
_cell.angle_gamma   90.00
#
_symmetry.space_group_name_H-M   'P 1'
#
loop_
_entity.id
_entity.type
_entity.pdbx_description
1 polymer ?
#
loop_
_entity_poly.entity_id
_entity_poly.type
_entity_poly.pdbx_seq_one_letter_code
_entity_poly.pdbx_strand_id
1 'polypeptide(L)'
;MSVNLVILKSGEELIADVKEIKSGKDVVGYFFDDPLTLDYETDEEPEVLLENKTETKYNSKVSISFFPWIPLSSERKNIPCSADWIVTIVKPQEQLIKLYEEKVNGRNESDQSPIID
;
A
#
# COMPACT_ATOMS: atom_id res chain seq x y z
N MET A 1 -7.21 2.47 -12.86
CA MET A 1 -6.25 2.40 -11.78
C MET A 1 -6.20 0.98 -11.25
N SER A 2 -5.03 0.49 -11.02
CA SER A 2 -4.86 -0.86 -10.57
C SER A 2 -4.18 -0.86 -9.22
N VAL A 3 -4.95 -0.67 -8.17
CA VAL A 3 -4.41 -0.58 -6.82
C VAL A 3 -4.15 -1.97 -6.29
N ASN A 4 -2.95 -2.20 -5.84
CA ASN A 4 -2.56 -3.50 -5.34
C ASN A 4 -1.69 -3.38 -4.10
N LEU A 5 -1.68 -4.46 -3.33
CA LEU A 5 -0.74 -4.57 -2.23
C LEU A 5 0.46 -5.30 -2.77
N VAL A 6 1.62 -4.84 -2.45
CA VAL A 6 2.86 -5.41 -2.93
C VAL A 6 3.73 -5.75 -1.74
N ILE A 7 4.20 -6.97 -1.68
CA ILE A 7 5.11 -7.37 -0.61
C ILE A 7 6.49 -7.54 -1.23
N LEU A 8 7.44 -6.83 -0.70
CA LEU A 8 8.79 -6.84 -1.22
C LEU A 8 9.66 -7.82 -0.45
N LYS A 9 10.76 -8.20 -1.03
CA LYS A 9 11.66 -9.13 -0.37
C LYS A 9 12.21 -8.56 0.93
N SER A 10 12.20 -7.25 1.06
CA SER A 10 12.65 -6.64 2.29
C SER A 10 11.65 -6.81 3.40
N GLY A 11 10.45 -7.27 3.09
CA GLY A 11 9.39 -7.37 4.07
C GLY A 11 8.47 -6.18 4.08
N GLU A 12 8.78 -5.17 3.30
CA GLU A 12 7.92 -4.00 3.26
C GLU A 12 6.63 -4.32 2.55
N GLU A 13 5.55 -3.75 3.04
CA GLU A 13 4.25 -3.89 2.38
C GLU A 13 3.90 -2.54 1.84
N LEU A 14 3.57 -2.48 0.58
CA LEU A 14 3.21 -1.23 -0.07
C LEU A 14 1.82 -1.34 -0.66
N ILE A 15 1.16 -0.21 -0.80
CA ILE A 15 -0.05 -0.16 -1.60
C ILE A 15 0.23 0.88 -2.67
N ALA A 16 -0.11 0.59 -3.89
CA ALA A 16 0.21 1.47 -5.01
C ALA A 16 -0.67 1.15 -6.21
N ASP A 17 -0.71 2.08 -7.14
CA ASP A 17 -1.30 1.83 -8.43
C ASP A 17 -0.16 1.22 -9.24
N VAL A 18 -0.30 0.01 -9.67
CA VAL A 18 0.78 -0.79 -10.23
C VAL A 18 0.59 -1.02 -11.72
N LYS A 19 1.65 -0.78 -12.49
CA LYS A 19 1.63 -1.03 -13.92
C LYS A 19 2.78 -1.93 -14.26
N GLU A 20 2.60 -2.80 -15.23
CA GLU A 20 3.66 -3.75 -15.59
C GLU A 20 4.62 -3.15 -16.59
N ILE A 21 5.89 -3.51 -16.48
CA ILE A 21 6.90 -3.15 -17.46
C ILE A 21 7.23 -4.45 -18.17
N LYS A 22 6.95 -4.52 -19.45
CA LYS A 22 7.18 -5.73 -20.18
C LYS A 22 8.31 -5.63 -21.15
N SER A 23 8.99 -6.74 -21.36
CA SER A 23 9.98 -6.85 -22.37
C SER A 23 9.53 -8.05 -23.19
N GLY A 24 8.92 -7.81 -24.34
CA GLY A 24 8.32 -8.88 -25.12
C GLY A 24 7.15 -9.45 -24.35
N LYS A 25 7.18 -10.72 -24.03
CA LYS A 25 6.12 -11.29 -23.29
C LYS A 25 6.39 -11.34 -21.82
N ASP A 26 7.57 -10.99 -21.40
CA ASP A 26 7.93 -11.14 -20.01
C ASP A 26 7.75 -9.87 -19.23
N VAL A 27 7.27 -9.99 -18.00
CA VAL A 27 7.16 -8.86 -17.10
C VAL A 27 8.49 -8.74 -16.39
N VAL A 28 9.21 -7.67 -16.62
CA VAL A 28 10.52 -7.51 -16.03
C VAL A 28 10.51 -6.57 -14.83
N GLY A 29 9.43 -5.88 -14.62
CA GLY A 29 9.34 -4.99 -13.48
C GLY A 29 8.00 -4.31 -13.45
N TYR A 30 7.87 -3.34 -12.58
CA TYR A 30 6.62 -2.64 -12.41
C TYR A 30 6.89 -1.17 -12.16
N PHE A 31 5.95 -0.33 -12.56
CA PHE A 31 5.98 1.06 -12.17
C PHE A 31 4.93 1.22 -11.11
N PHE A 32 5.28 1.91 -10.03
CA PHE A 32 4.33 2.17 -8.96
C PHE A 32 4.00 3.66 -8.98
N ASP A 33 2.72 3.97 -8.94
CA ASP A 33 2.29 5.36 -8.81
C ASP A 33 1.80 5.51 -7.40
N ASP A 34 2.22 6.55 -6.75
CA ASP A 34 1.84 6.89 -5.38
C ASP A 34 2.02 5.72 -4.41
N PRO A 35 3.19 5.13 -4.36
CA PRO A 35 3.39 3.99 -3.46
C PRO A 35 3.47 4.45 -2.03
N LEU A 36 2.69 3.83 -1.18
CA LEU A 36 2.68 4.15 0.23
C LEU A 36 3.01 2.91 1.03
N THR A 37 3.83 3.08 2.03
CA THR A 37 4.13 2.00 2.96
C THR A 37 3.03 1.94 3.97
N LEU A 38 2.61 0.74 4.31
CA LEU A 38 1.56 0.56 5.28
C LEU A 38 2.14 0.24 6.63
N ASP A 39 1.55 0.85 7.64
CA ASP A 39 1.93 0.53 9.00
C ASP A 39 0.63 0.36 9.74
N TYR A 40 0.42 -0.72 10.43
CA TYR A 40 -0.84 -0.91 11.11
C TYR A 40 -0.62 -1.65 12.42
N GLU A 41 -1.53 -1.45 13.33
CA GLU A 41 -1.48 -2.10 14.58
C GLU A 41 -2.85 -2.45 14.93
N THR A 42 -3.03 -3.52 15.65
CA THR A 42 -4.36 -3.88 16.08
C THR A 42 -4.40 -3.62 17.55
N ASP A 43 -5.51 -3.30 18.02
CA ASP A 43 -5.66 -3.06 19.39
C ASP A 43 -5.67 -4.28 20.15
N GLU A 44 -5.94 -5.38 19.62
CA GLU A 44 -6.00 -6.53 20.31
C GLU A 44 -4.87 -7.30 20.35
N GLU A 45 -4.70 -7.98 21.33
CA GLU A 45 -3.67 -8.79 21.41
C GLU A 45 -3.99 -9.94 20.71
N PRO A 46 -3.22 -10.52 20.14
CA PRO A 46 -3.47 -11.64 19.39
C PRO A 46 -3.74 -12.74 20.21
N GLU A 47 -4.57 -12.79 20.98
CA GLU A 47 -4.86 -13.79 21.73
C GLU A 47 -5.31 -14.83 21.08
N VAL A 48 -5.20 -15.60 21.29
CA VAL A 48 -5.52 -16.66 20.75
C VAL A 48 -6.68 -17.06 20.76
N LEU A 49 -7.20 -17.09 20.99
CA LEU A 49 -8.18 -17.45 21.05
C LEU A 49 -8.84 -18.41 20.74
N LEU A 50 -9.11 -18.75 20.83
CA LEU A 50 -9.78 -19.53 20.74
C LEU A 50 -10.73 -19.76 19.97
N GLU A 51 -10.98 -20.53 19.78
CA GLU A 51 -11.84 -20.91 18.97
C GLU A 51 -13.08 -20.31 18.89
N ASN A 52 -13.60 -20.11 19.77
CA ASN A 52 -14.89 -19.70 19.67
C ASN A 52 -15.06 -18.35 19.41
N LYS A 53 -14.22 -17.70 19.33
CA LYS A 53 -14.47 -16.45 19.16
C LYS A 53 -14.22 -15.96 17.96
N THR A 54 -14.33 -16.46 17.22
CA THR A 54 -14.04 -16.06 16.01
C THR A 54 -14.55 -14.88 15.53
N GLU A 55 -15.64 -14.72 15.44
CA GLU A 55 -16.16 -13.66 14.79
C GLU A 55 -15.89 -12.39 15.30
N THR A 56 -15.82 -12.24 16.43
CA THR A 56 -15.77 -11.00 16.90
C THR A 56 -14.62 -10.26 16.61
N LYS A 57 -13.64 -10.83 16.40
CA LYS A 57 -12.54 -10.20 16.23
C LYS A 57 -12.44 -9.26 15.20
N TYR A 58 -12.99 -9.43 14.19
CA TYR A 58 -12.77 -8.56 13.13
C TYR A 58 -13.25 -7.24 13.34
N ASN A 59 -13.92 -7.03 14.35
CA ASN A 59 -14.39 -5.76 14.55
C ASN A 59 -13.42 -4.95 15.24
N SER A 60 -12.36 -5.55 15.63
CA SER A 60 -11.43 -4.82 16.32
C SER A 60 -10.93 -3.79 15.48
N LYS A 61 -10.51 -2.71 16.00
CA LYS A 61 -10.03 -1.73 15.24
C LYS A 61 -8.69 -1.94 14.79
N VAL A 62 -8.37 -1.65 13.58
CA VAL A 62 -7.05 -1.72 13.05
C VAL A 62 -6.73 -0.32 12.62
N SER A 63 -5.73 0.25 13.21
CA SER A 63 -5.31 1.56 12.82
C SER A 63 -4.29 1.45 11.73
N ILE A 64 -4.52 2.08 10.61
CA ILE A 64 -3.63 2.00 9.47
C ILE A 64 -3.06 3.36 9.18
N SER A 65 -1.77 3.43 9.03
CA SER A 65 -1.11 4.65 8.65
C SER A 65 -0.41 4.44 7.33
N PHE A 66 -0.39 5.45 6.50
CA PHE A 66 0.25 5.40 5.22
C PHE A 66 1.41 6.39 5.19
N PHE A 67 2.54 5.95 4.67
CA PHE A 67 3.68 6.83 4.53
C PHE A 67 4.26 6.68 3.15
N PRO A 68 4.80 7.71 2.54
CA PRO A 68 5.41 7.56 1.22
C PRO A 68 6.50 6.53 1.27
N TRP A 69 6.59 5.70 0.24
CA TRP A 69 7.59 4.66 0.19
C TRP A 69 8.98 5.25 0.21
N ILE A 70 9.20 6.29 -0.59
CA ILE A 70 10.48 6.93 -0.62
C ILE A 70 10.24 8.39 -0.29
N PRO A 71 10.21 8.72 0.99
CA PRO A 71 9.75 10.04 1.39
C PRO A 71 10.60 11.19 0.93
N LEU A 72 11.85 10.93 0.65
CA LEU A 72 12.71 12.02 0.23
C LEU A 72 12.70 12.25 -1.26
N SER A 73 11.97 11.45 -2.00
CA SER A 73 11.90 11.62 -3.43
C SER A 73 10.87 12.65 -3.78
N SER A 74 11.10 13.41 -4.83
CA SER A 74 10.09 14.32 -5.33
C SER A 74 9.14 13.60 -6.24
N GLU A 75 9.45 12.37 -6.63
CA GLU A 75 8.62 11.65 -7.55
C GLU A 75 7.58 10.82 -6.87
N ARG A 76 6.41 10.78 -7.44
CA ARG A 76 5.35 9.96 -6.89
C ARG A 76 4.77 9.05 -7.95
N LYS A 77 5.16 9.23 -9.21
CA LYS A 77 4.62 8.44 -10.29
C LYS A 77 5.72 7.69 -11.01
N ASN A 78 5.36 6.58 -11.59
CA ASN A 78 6.27 5.79 -12.40
C ASN A 78 7.57 5.43 -11.68
N ILE A 79 7.45 5.04 -10.43
CA ILE A 79 8.63 4.65 -9.67
C ILE A 79 8.90 3.19 -9.97
N PRO A 80 10.04 2.86 -10.56
CA PRO A 80 10.26 1.50 -11.02
C PRO A 80 10.69 0.54 -9.93
N CYS A 81 10.29 -0.70 -10.06
CA CYS A 81 10.71 -1.74 -9.14
C CYS A 81 10.92 -3.01 -9.94
N SER A 82 12.05 -3.64 -9.76
CA SER A 82 12.35 -4.86 -10.49
C SER A 82 11.43 -5.97 -10.07
N ALA A 83 11.03 -6.81 -11.02
CA ALA A 83 10.18 -7.94 -10.69
C ALA A 83 10.87 -8.86 -9.69
N ASP A 84 12.17 -8.93 -9.73
CA ASP A 84 12.89 -9.81 -8.82
C ASP A 84 12.80 -9.39 -7.38
N TRP A 85 12.43 -8.17 -7.09
CA TRP A 85 12.39 -7.70 -5.71
C TRP A 85 11.04 -7.95 -5.07
N ILE A 86 10.07 -8.43 -5.82
CA ILE A 86 8.71 -8.59 -5.34
C ILE A 86 8.42 -10.02 -4.98
N VAL A 87 7.87 -10.22 -3.79
CA VAL A 87 7.46 -11.53 -3.35
C VAL A 87 6.07 -11.83 -3.90
N THR A 88 5.15 -10.89 -3.78
CA THR A 88 3.80 -11.14 -4.26
C THR A 88 3.04 -9.82 -4.43
N ILE A 89 2.06 -9.84 -5.29
CA ILE A 89 1.18 -8.72 -5.51
C ILE A 89 -0.22 -9.26 -5.40
N VAL A 90 -1.03 -8.65 -4.53
CA VAL A 90 -2.39 -9.12 -4.32
C VAL A 90 -3.35 -7.95 -4.28
N LYS A 91 -4.62 -8.25 -4.41
CA LYS A 91 -5.60 -7.23 -4.35
C LYS A 91 -5.93 -6.86 -2.96
N PRO A 92 -6.03 -5.58 -2.64
CA PRO A 92 -6.39 -5.16 -1.29
C PRO A 92 -7.88 -5.31 -1.07
N GLN A 93 -8.27 -5.27 0.18
CA GLN A 93 -9.69 -5.25 0.50
C GLN A 93 -10.25 -3.91 0.05
N GLU A 94 -11.52 -3.88 -0.27
CA GLU A 94 -12.13 -2.70 -0.78
C GLU A 94 -12.02 -1.51 0.11
N GLN A 95 -12.14 -1.71 1.39
CA GLN A 95 -12.04 -0.60 2.29
C GLN A 95 -10.67 0.01 2.26
N LEU A 96 -9.65 -0.81 2.09
CA LEU A 96 -8.30 -0.33 2.04
C LEU A 96 -8.08 0.46 0.75
N ILE A 97 -8.67 0.02 -0.34
CA ILE A 97 -8.56 0.75 -1.59
C ILE A 97 -9.16 2.13 -1.42
N LYS A 98 -10.29 2.23 -0.75
CA LYS A 98 -10.92 3.50 -0.56
C LYS A 98 -10.07 4.43 0.29
N LEU A 99 -9.47 3.89 1.33
CA LEU A 99 -8.61 4.70 2.17
C LEU A 99 -7.40 5.20 1.40
N TYR A 100 -6.85 4.33 0.56
CA TYR A 100 -5.71 4.69 -0.24
C TYR A 100 -6.09 5.80 -1.22
N GLU A 101 -7.23 5.68 -1.86
CA GLU A 101 -7.66 6.68 -2.82
C GLU A 101 -7.89 8.01 -2.15
N GLU A 102 -8.46 7.99 -0.97
CA GLU A 102 -8.69 9.21 -0.25
C GLU A 102 -7.38 9.86 0.15
N LYS A 103 -6.43 9.03 0.55
CA LYS A 103 -5.16 9.56 0.97
C LYS A 103 -4.41 10.19 -0.20
N VAL A 104 -4.42 9.54 -1.33
CA VAL A 104 -3.73 10.03 -2.50
C VAL A 104 -4.40 11.30 -3.00
N ASN A 105 -5.72 11.34 -3.04
CA ASN A 105 -6.41 12.50 -3.50
C ASN A 105 -6.24 13.66 -2.53
N GLY A 106 -6.28 13.37 -1.27
CA GLY A 106 -6.08 14.40 -0.29
C GLY A 106 -4.68 14.96 -0.34
N ARG A 107 -3.71 14.07 -0.62
CA ARG A 107 -2.39 14.55 -0.72
C ARG A 107 -2.24 15.44 -1.92
N ASN A 108 -2.89 15.13 -3.02
CA ASN A 108 -2.84 15.95 -4.18
C ASN A 108 -3.45 17.29 -3.89
N GLU A 109 -4.49 17.33 -3.15
CA GLU A 109 -5.08 18.56 -2.79
C GLU A 109 -4.18 19.30 -1.86
N SER A 110 -3.55 18.64 -0.98
CA SER A 110 -2.66 19.28 -0.09
C SER A 110 -1.50 19.87 -0.81
N ASP A 111 -1.07 19.25 -1.83
CA ASP A 111 0.03 19.75 -2.56
C ASP A 111 -0.29 21.06 -3.13
N GLN A 112 -1.51 21.34 -3.34
CA GLN A 112 -1.83 22.55 -3.87
C GLN A 112 -1.93 23.55 -2.83
N SER A 113 -2.07 23.18 -1.63
CA SER A 113 -2.25 24.06 -0.61
C SER A 113 -0.96 24.63 -0.36
N PRO A 114 -0.89 25.73 -0.27
CA PRO A 114 0.31 26.33 -0.11
C PRO A 114 0.94 26.11 1.10
N ILE A 115 0.50 25.59 1.74
CA ILE A 115 0.97 25.30 2.82
C ILE A 115 2.13 25.18 2.98
N ILE A 116 2.25 24.88 2.71
CA ILE A 116 3.19 24.66 2.78
C ILE A 116 3.92 25.46 3.07
N ASP A 117 3.83 25.82 3.35
CA ASP A 117 4.43 26.48 3.52
C ASP A 117 4.55 26.68 3.99
#